data_c069b60c417af1fb63839bfc606cb43f
#
_entry.id   c069b60c417af1fb63839bfc606cb43f
#
_cell.length_a   1.000
_cell.length_b   1.000
_cell.length_c   1.000
_cell.angle_alpha   90.00
_cell.angle_beta   90.00
_cell.angle_gamma   90.00
#
_symmetry.space_group_name_H-M   'P 1'
#
loop_
_entity.id
_entity.type
_entity.pdbx_description
1 polymer ?
#
loop_
_entity_poly.entity_id
_entity_poly.type
_entity_poly.pdbx_seq_one_letter_code
_entity_poly.pdbx_strand_id
1 'polypeptide(L)'
;MEATEQSSFLRRVYPLDPREVTEEELAVIFAMTSRRPEAFDAIKEMVTAEKAADFHERWVLGYGHASVAEHAIIHLAVENVSRLACDTLEDNRLGSYTEKSSRYQLLERNAFYTPQELDEELDAKAVYVAACQTLFDVYQRLVDGTIAYLASIHPQNENERDGAYKLRLRRESTDTCRFVLPASALTNVGVTMNTRTLEHAIRKLLSSTLKEERTLGEEFKEQAKTITPTLVRHAEHNDYLELSRSALEQQTANLLPSPPTSDPGPRSVSTLLVDYDHDAQTRLVSALLYRNAHAPYDDVWNQAKALSPAQQEAVIIAALDNLGPHDSPVRELEQIEYTFEYLMDYGAYREFKRHRMQSYLPQQLTVVEGYVEPPLIVESGLSTTYREAMDVSADAYARLSAISPRLAEYTVTHAHLRRVVTRMNLRECYHFFKLRVQPEAHFTIRDAAQQAMDLVKGVHPLLLKFINLRQG
;
A
#
# COMPACT_ATOMS: atom_id res chain seq x y z
N MET A 1 -35.62 -45.81 -20.63
CA MET A 1 -34.25 -45.43 -21.04
C MET A 1 -34.01 -43.94 -21.08
N GLU A 2 -34.75 -43.13 -20.29
CA GLU A 2 -34.67 -41.66 -20.29
C GLU A 2 -34.08 -41.04 -18.99
N ALA A 3 -33.73 -41.86 -18.00
CA ALA A 3 -33.25 -41.35 -16.70
C ALA A 3 -31.73 -41.22 -16.60
N THR A 4 -30.98 -41.62 -17.62
CA THR A 4 -29.48 -41.71 -17.55
C THR A 4 -28.76 -40.53 -18.20
N GLU A 5 -29.42 -39.73 -19.06
CA GLU A 5 -28.81 -38.60 -19.73
C GLU A 5 -28.84 -37.28 -18.90
N GLN A 6 -29.79 -37.12 -17.98
CA GLN A 6 -29.83 -35.92 -17.14
C GLN A 6 -28.78 -35.85 -16.04
N SER A 7 -28.14 -36.96 -15.67
CA SER A 7 -27.13 -36.99 -14.61
C SER A 7 -25.80 -36.34 -15.03
N SER A 8 -25.50 -36.28 -16.32
CA SER A 8 -24.24 -35.69 -16.86
C SER A 8 -24.16 -34.16 -16.77
N PHE A 9 -25.28 -33.48 -16.57
CA PHE A 9 -25.38 -32.01 -16.48
C PHE A 9 -25.63 -31.50 -15.06
N LEU A 10 -25.46 -32.34 -14.04
CA LEU A 10 -25.57 -31.89 -12.65
C LEU A 10 -24.40 -30.99 -12.31
N ARG A 11 -24.70 -29.83 -11.67
CA ARG A 11 -23.66 -28.92 -11.17
C ARG A 11 -22.75 -29.65 -10.19
N ARG A 12 -21.45 -29.57 -10.43
CA ARG A 12 -20.41 -30.05 -9.52
C ARG A 12 -19.56 -28.87 -9.06
N VAL A 13 -19.28 -28.79 -7.76
CA VAL A 13 -18.34 -27.83 -7.17
C VAL A 13 -17.37 -28.61 -6.30
N TYR A 14 -16.10 -28.60 -6.65
CA TYR A 14 -15.07 -29.35 -5.95
C TYR A 14 -13.72 -28.64 -6.07
N PRO A 15 -12.83 -28.76 -5.08
CA PRO A 15 -11.47 -28.19 -5.17
C PRO A 15 -10.63 -29.01 -6.13
N LEU A 16 -9.72 -28.33 -6.85
CA LEU A 16 -8.55 -28.94 -7.44
C LEU A 16 -7.41 -28.82 -6.41
N ASP A 17 -6.87 -29.96 -5.95
CA ASP A 17 -5.86 -29.98 -4.90
C ASP A 17 -4.50 -29.51 -5.47
N PRO A 18 -3.94 -28.36 -5.02
CA PRO A 18 -2.67 -27.85 -5.53
C PRO A 18 -1.46 -28.71 -5.15
N ARG A 19 -1.63 -29.71 -4.29
CA ARG A 19 -0.57 -30.69 -3.96
C ARG A 19 -0.42 -31.78 -5.01
N GLU A 20 -1.39 -31.92 -5.90
CA GLU A 20 -1.43 -32.97 -6.94
C GLU A 20 -1.00 -32.45 -8.31
N VAL A 21 -0.84 -31.14 -8.47
CA VAL A 21 -0.45 -30.47 -9.72
C VAL A 21 0.47 -29.29 -9.40
N THR A 22 1.35 -28.93 -10.31
CA THR A 22 2.15 -27.71 -10.19
C THR A 22 1.29 -26.47 -10.47
N GLU A 23 1.77 -25.30 -10.05
CA GLU A 23 1.11 -24.02 -10.30
C GLU A 23 0.91 -23.74 -11.81
N GLU A 24 1.91 -24.11 -12.64
CA GLU A 24 1.81 -23.99 -14.10
C GLU A 24 0.80 -24.97 -14.70
N GLU A 25 0.75 -26.21 -14.23
CA GLU A 25 -0.25 -27.18 -14.66
C GLU A 25 -1.67 -26.75 -14.28
N LEU A 26 -1.87 -26.25 -13.04
CA LEU A 26 -3.16 -25.77 -12.58
C LEU A 26 -3.67 -24.62 -13.47
N ALA A 27 -2.81 -23.67 -13.81
CA ALA A 27 -3.16 -22.57 -14.70
C ALA A 27 -3.59 -23.07 -16.10
N VAL A 28 -2.92 -24.08 -16.63
CA VAL A 28 -3.27 -24.68 -17.94
C VAL A 28 -4.57 -25.46 -17.86
N ILE A 29 -4.83 -26.21 -16.78
CA ILE A 29 -6.11 -26.92 -16.57
C ILE A 29 -7.29 -25.93 -16.67
N PHE A 30 -7.18 -24.80 -15.99
CA PHE A 30 -8.22 -23.76 -16.07
C PHE A 30 -8.31 -23.12 -17.47
N ALA A 31 -7.19 -22.86 -18.13
CA ALA A 31 -7.20 -22.30 -19.49
C ALA A 31 -7.83 -23.25 -20.51
N MET A 32 -7.57 -24.56 -20.40
CA MET A 32 -8.06 -25.57 -21.34
C MET A 32 -9.60 -25.71 -21.30
N THR A 33 -10.23 -25.47 -20.15
CA THR A 33 -11.70 -25.58 -20.05
C THR A 33 -12.44 -24.63 -20.99
N SER A 34 -11.82 -23.53 -21.42
CA SER A 34 -12.40 -22.60 -22.40
C SER A 34 -12.48 -23.15 -23.83
N ARG A 35 -11.81 -24.27 -24.11
CA ARG A 35 -11.62 -24.82 -25.46
C ARG A 35 -11.93 -26.33 -25.55
N ARG A 36 -12.25 -26.95 -24.42
CA ARG A 36 -12.50 -28.37 -24.32
C ARG A 36 -13.83 -28.65 -23.62
N PRO A 37 -14.57 -29.67 -24.05
CA PRO A 37 -15.85 -30.05 -23.46
C PRO A 37 -15.72 -30.91 -22.21
N GLU A 38 -14.53 -31.46 -21.93
CA GLU A 38 -14.29 -32.37 -20.83
C GLU A 38 -14.38 -31.66 -19.47
N ALA A 39 -14.75 -32.37 -18.43
CA ALA A 39 -14.75 -31.89 -17.05
C ALA A 39 -13.30 -31.66 -16.52
N PHE A 40 -13.13 -30.83 -15.50
CA PHE A 40 -11.80 -30.47 -14.97
C PHE A 40 -10.98 -31.66 -14.50
N ASP A 41 -11.60 -32.68 -13.89
CA ASP A 41 -10.92 -33.91 -13.49
C ASP A 41 -10.33 -34.65 -14.69
N ALA A 42 -11.07 -34.74 -15.80
CA ALA A 42 -10.58 -35.35 -17.04
C ALA A 42 -9.49 -34.49 -17.72
N ILE A 43 -9.62 -33.16 -17.70
CA ILE A 43 -8.58 -32.24 -18.21
C ILE A 43 -7.29 -32.39 -17.40
N LYS A 44 -7.38 -32.51 -16.06
CA LYS A 44 -6.24 -32.69 -15.16
C LYS A 44 -5.39 -33.91 -15.56
N GLU A 45 -6.01 -35.02 -15.86
CA GLU A 45 -5.32 -36.24 -16.29
C GLU A 45 -4.57 -36.11 -17.64
N MET A 46 -4.90 -35.08 -18.42
CA MET A 46 -4.29 -34.85 -19.74
C MET A 46 -3.12 -33.87 -19.69
N VAL A 47 -2.99 -33.05 -18.61
CA VAL A 47 -1.96 -32.03 -18.46
C VAL A 47 -0.74 -32.67 -17.80
N THR A 48 0.44 -32.43 -18.40
CA THR A 48 1.75 -32.75 -17.83
C THR A 48 2.62 -31.50 -17.80
N ALA A 49 3.70 -31.50 -17.03
CA ALA A 49 4.61 -30.38 -16.93
C ALA A 49 5.12 -29.89 -18.30
N GLU A 50 5.46 -30.83 -19.22
CA GLU A 50 5.92 -30.46 -20.57
C GLU A 50 4.81 -29.80 -21.39
N LYS A 51 3.58 -30.33 -21.32
CA LYS A 51 2.44 -29.72 -22.02
C LYS A 51 2.06 -28.36 -21.42
N ALA A 52 2.22 -28.19 -20.11
CA ALA A 52 2.00 -26.92 -19.45
C ALA A 52 3.03 -25.88 -19.91
N ALA A 53 4.30 -26.23 -19.95
CA ALA A 53 5.37 -25.36 -20.46
C ALA A 53 5.12 -24.94 -21.92
N ASP A 54 4.82 -25.90 -22.82
CA ASP A 54 4.51 -25.62 -24.22
C ASP A 54 3.28 -24.71 -24.38
N PHE A 55 2.26 -24.91 -23.56
CA PHE A 55 1.07 -24.07 -23.56
C PHE A 55 1.40 -22.63 -23.13
N HIS A 56 2.16 -22.47 -22.06
CA HIS A 56 2.56 -21.14 -21.56
C HIS A 56 3.44 -20.41 -22.55
N GLU A 57 4.44 -21.07 -23.16
CA GLU A 57 5.28 -20.47 -24.20
C GLU A 57 4.43 -19.96 -25.37
N ARG A 58 3.51 -20.77 -25.86
CA ARG A 58 2.74 -20.45 -27.05
C ARG A 58 1.63 -19.44 -26.79
N TRP A 59 0.87 -19.62 -25.72
CA TRP A 59 -0.38 -18.87 -25.52
C TRP A 59 -0.23 -17.71 -24.54
N VAL A 60 0.54 -17.88 -23.47
CA VAL A 60 0.71 -16.81 -22.47
C VAL A 60 1.78 -15.84 -22.94
N LEU A 61 2.97 -16.33 -23.26
CA LEU A 61 4.11 -15.50 -23.67
C LEU A 61 4.02 -15.06 -25.13
N GLY A 62 3.68 -15.98 -26.05
CA GLY A 62 3.61 -15.70 -27.47
C GLY A 62 2.38 -14.87 -27.89
N TYR A 63 1.18 -15.24 -27.43
CA TYR A 63 -0.08 -14.55 -27.77
C TYR A 63 -0.54 -13.50 -26.75
N GLY A 64 0.10 -13.43 -25.57
CA GLY A 64 -0.25 -12.44 -24.54
C GLY A 64 -1.50 -12.79 -23.72
N HIS A 65 -1.91 -14.06 -23.63
CA HIS A 65 -2.98 -14.50 -22.76
C HIS A 65 -2.57 -14.51 -21.28
N ALA A 66 -2.06 -13.38 -20.79
CA ALA A 66 -1.48 -13.21 -19.46
C ALA A 66 -2.45 -13.50 -18.31
N SER A 67 -3.76 -13.48 -18.54
CA SER A 67 -4.76 -13.85 -17.53
C SER A 67 -4.66 -15.30 -17.05
N VAL A 68 -4.10 -16.20 -17.86
CA VAL A 68 -3.84 -17.59 -17.45
C VAL A 68 -2.84 -17.64 -16.30
N ALA A 69 -1.80 -16.79 -16.32
CA ALA A 69 -0.78 -16.72 -15.27
C ALA A 69 -1.34 -16.19 -13.92
N GLU A 70 -2.56 -15.68 -13.90
CA GLU A 70 -3.21 -15.25 -12.66
C GLU A 70 -3.67 -16.44 -11.79
N HIS A 71 -3.79 -17.63 -12.36
CA HIS A 71 -4.14 -18.84 -11.61
C HIS A 71 -2.95 -19.48 -10.88
N ALA A 72 -1.71 -19.20 -11.31
CA ALA A 72 -0.50 -19.65 -10.66
C ALA A 72 -0.12 -18.71 -9.51
N ILE A 73 -0.12 -19.18 -8.27
CA ILE A 73 0.08 -18.39 -7.05
C ILE A 73 1.42 -18.73 -6.42
N ILE A 74 2.18 -17.71 -6.04
CA ILE A 74 3.50 -17.86 -5.40
C ILE A 74 3.48 -17.16 -4.04
N HIS A 75 4.07 -17.83 -3.05
CA HIS A 75 4.30 -17.32 -1.70
C HIS A 75 5.80 -17.18 -1.47
N LEU A 76 6.26 -15.98 -1.09
CA LEU A 76 7.65 -15.70 -0.80
C LEU A 76 7.79 -15.06 0.58
N ALA A 77 8.81 -15.47 1.33
CA ALA A 77 9.26 -14.82 2.54
C ALA A 77 10.50 -13.96 2.20
N VAL A 78 10.48 -12.70 2.59
CA VAL A 78 11.58 -11.76 2.42
C VAL A 78 12.03 -11.32 3.80
N GLU A 79 13.30 -11.48 4.11
CA GLU A 79 13.89 -11.11 5.38
C GLU A 79 15.01 -10.08 5.19
N ASN A 80 15.15 -9.19 6.17
CA ASN A 80 16.21 -8.18 6.21
C ASN A 80 16.27 -7.26 4.98
N VAL A 81 15.11 -6.87 4.46
CA VAL A 81 14.96 -5.88 3.41
C VAL A 81 14.75 -4.50 4.04
N SER A 82 15.28 -3.43 3.42
CA SER A 82 15.00 -2.07 3.88
C SER A 82 13.51 -1.73 3.72
N ARG A 83 13.02 -0.83 4.56
CA ARG A 83 11.64 -0.34 4.40
C ARG A 83 11.45 0.43 3.11
N LEU A 84 12.52 1.03 2.56
CA LEU A 84 12.49 1.70 1.27
C LEU A 84 12.26 0.70 0.13
N ALA A 85 13.02 -0.38 0.05
CA ALA A 85 12.83 -1.42 -0.96
C ALA A 85 11.51 -2.18 -0.76
N CYS A 86 11.09 -2.40 0.51
CA CYS A 86 9.79 -2.95 0.83
C CYS A 86 8.65 -2.04 0.33
N ASP A 87 8.81 -0.71 0.39
CA ASP A 87 7.84 0.24 -0.15
C ASP A 87 7.64 0.06 -1.65
N THR A 88 8.72 -0.08 -2.42
CA THR A 88 8.67 -0.36 -3.86
C THR A 88 8.02 -1.72 -4.17
N LEU A 89 8.32 -2.75 -3.38
CA LEU A 89 7.71 -4.09 -3.51
C LEU A 89 6.21 -4.05 -3.25
N GLU A 90 5.78 -3.40 -2.17
CA GLU A 90 4.37 -3.30 -1.77
C GLU A 90 3.52 -2.40 -2.69
N ASP A 91 4.13 -1.68 -3.62
CA ASP A 91 3.43 -0.83 -4.60
C ASP A 91 2.81 -1.65 -5.76
N ASN A 92 2.64 -2.95 -5.60
CA ASN A 92 1.94 -3.82 -6.53
C ASN A 92 0.56 -4.18 -5.95
N ARG A 93 -0.49 -3.49 -6.41
CA ARG A 93 -1.86 -3.54 -5.84
C ARG A 93 -2.47 -4.95 -5.76
N LEU A 94 -2.12 -5.85 -6.68
CA LEU A 94 -2.68 -7.19 -6.75
C LEU A 94 -1.91 -8.23 -5.91
N GLY A 95 -0.88 -7.79 -5.17
CA GLY A 95 -0.18 -8.61 -4.19
C GLY A 95 -0.84 -8.59 -2.81
N SER A 96 -0.54 -9.56 -1.97
CA SER A 96 -0.87 -9.58 -0.55
C SER A 96 0.42 -9.55 0.27
N TYR A 97 0.46 -8.70 1.29
CA TYR A 97 1.66 -8.44 2.07
C TYR A 97 1.37 -8.49 3.56
N THR A 98 2.29 -9.09 4.31
CA THR A 98 2.30 -9.03 5.77
C THR A 98 3.70 -8.65 6.22
N GLU A 99 3.87 -7.41 6.66
CA GLU A 99 5.14 -6.86 7.06
C GLU A 99 5.32 -6.87 8.59
N LYS A 100 6.57 -7.08 9.04
CA LYS A 100 6.97 -6.98 10.45
C LYS A 100 6.66 -5.59 10.99
N SER A 101 5.83 -5.54 12.03
CA SER A 101 5.32 -4.27 12.57
C SER A 101 6.35 -3.59 13.48
N SER A 102 6.73 -2.35 13.14
CA SER A 102 7.50 -1.47 14.03
C SER A 102 6.70 -0.88 15.19
N ARG A 103 5.38 -1.04 15.18
CA ARG A 103 4.49 -0.60 16.29
C ARG A 103 4.58 -1.50 17.53
N TYR A 104 5.01 -2.75 17.34
CA TYR A 104 4.97 -3.77 18.41
C TYR A 104 6.34 -4.37 18.75
N GLN A 105 7.35 -4.13 17.93
CA GLN A 105 8.66 -4.74 18.09
C GLN A 105 9.76 -3.69 18.20
N LEU A 106 10.67 -3.89 19.15
CA LEU A 106 11.90 -3.10 19.24
C LEU A 106 12.84 -3.53 18.11
N LEU A 107 13.48 -2.56 17.48
CA LEU A 107 14.52 -2.82 16.49
C LEU A 107 15.91 -2.71 17.14
N GLU A 108 16.79 -3.62 16.75
CA GLU A 108 18.17 -3.63 17.21
C GLU A 108 19.01 -2.52 16.54
N ARG A 109 20.03 -2.04 17.23
CA ARG A 109 20.85 -0.89 16.84
C ARG A 109 21.40 -0.92 15.41
N ASN A 110 21.76 -2.08 14.88
CA ASN A 110 22.35 -2.25 13.56
C ASN A 110 21.36 -2.82 12.52
N ALA A 111 20.07 -2.81 12.83
CA ALA A 111 19.04 -3.33 11.93
C ALA A 111 18.69 -2.31 10.83
N PHE A 112 19.69 -1.90 10.03
CA PHE A 112 19.49 -1.06 8.84
C PHE A 112 20.33 -1.56 7.66
N TYR A 113 19.84 -1.33 6.47
CA TYR A 113 20.50 -1.64 5.21
C TYR A 113 21.60 -0.59 4.92
N THR A 114 22.75 -1.02 4.42
CA THR A 114 23.81 -0.13 3.92
C THR A 114 23.90 -0.26 2.41
N PRO A 115 23.59 0.80 1.63
CA PRO A 115 23.63 0.75 0.18
C PRO A 115 25.03 0.41 -0.35
N GLN A 116 25.10 -0.58 -1.25
CA GLN A 116 26.36 -1.00 -1.87
C GLN A 116 26.94 0.07 -2.82
N GLU A 117 26.11 0.99 -3.28
CA GLU A 117 26.53 2.16 -4.06
C GLU A 117 27.51 3.05 -3.28
N LEU A 118 27.53 2.95 -1.96
CA LEU A 118 28.44 3.70 -1.11
C LEU A 118 29.79 2.99 -0.87
N ASP A 119 30.03 1.82 -1.43
CA ASP A 119 31.27 1.05 -1.19
C ASP A 119 32.52 1.77 -1.73
N GLU A 120 32.39 2.54 -2.80
CA GLU A 120 33.44 3.35 -3.39
C GLU A 120 33.47 4.79 -2.86
N GLU A 121 32.45 5.20 -2.10
CA GLU A 121 32.26 6.55 -1.53
C GLU A 121 32.46 6.52 -0.01
N LEU A 122 33.68 6.23 0.45
CA LEU A 122 34.01 5.93 1.84
C LEU A 122 33.57 7.02 2.83
N ASP A 123 33.73 8.30 2.48
CA ASP A 123 33.32 9.41 3.35
C ASP A 123 31.79 9.49 3.47
N ALA A 124 31.07 9.33 2.37
CA ALA A 124 29.62 9.31 2.36
C ALA A 124 29.07 8.08 3.10
N LYS A 125 29.69 6.92 2.93
CA LYS A 125 29.38 5.71 3.69
C LYS A 125 29.56 5.90 5.19
N ALA A 126 30.64 6.53 5.61
CA ALA A 126 30.89 6.82 7.02
C ALA A 126 29.83 7.74 7.60
N VAL A 127 29.44 8.81 6.88
CA VAL A 127 28.35 9.71 7.27
C VAL A 127 27.02 8.96 7.38
N TYR A 128 26.69 8.16 6.38
CA TYR A 128 25.47 7.36 6.35
C TYR A 128 25.35 6.42 7.54
N VAL A 129 26.41 5.62 7.79
CA VAL A 129 26.43 4.64 8.89
C VAL A 129 26.33 5.35 10.24
N ALA A 130 27.08 6.44 10.44
CA ALA A 130 27.04 7.22 11.68
C ALA A 130 25.64 7.82 11.92
N ALA A 131 24.99 8.34 10.87
CA ALA A 131 23.65 8.88 10.98
C ALA A 131 22.63 7.76 11.35
N CYS A 132 22.65 6.63 10.65
CA CYS A 132 21.77 5.51 10.97
C CYS A 132 21.96 5.01 12.41
N GLN A 133 23.22 4.84 12.84
CA GLN A 133 23.53 4.42 14.23
C GLN A 133 23.01 5.44 15.25
N THR A 134 23.20 6.73 14.98
CA THR A 134 22.68 7.80 15.85
C THR A 134 21.16 7.76 15.94
N LEU A 135 20.45 7.58 14.82
CA LEU A 135 18.99 7.45 14.80
C LEU A 135 18.50 6.26 15.63
N PHE A 136 19.19 5.11 15.56
CA PHE A 136 18.84 3.96 16.39
C PHE A 136 19.19 4.16 17.87
N ASP A 137 20.29 4.85 18.19
CA ASP A 137 20.64 5.22 19.58
C ASP A 137 19.61 6.18 20.17
N VAL A 138 19.16 7.16 19.37
CA VAL A 138 18.07 8.06 19.77
C VAL A 138 16.76 7.28 19.92
N TYR A 139 16.43 6.39 19.00
CA TYR A 139 15.24 5.52 19.12
C TYR A 139 15.20 4.81 20.47
N GLN A 140 16.30 4.18 20.89
CA GLN A 140 16.37 3.48 22.17
C GLN A 140 16.19 4.45 23.35
N ARG A 141 16.85 5.62 23.33
CA ARG A 141 16.70 6.65 24.38
C ARG A 141 15.25 7.15 24.49
N LEU A 142 14.61 7.38 23.34
CA LEU A 142 13.20 7.82 23.32
C LEU A 142 12.26 6.73 23.86
N VAL A 143 12.49 5.45 23.52
CA VAL A 143 11.71 4.33 24.05
C VAL A 143 11.83 4.25 25.55
N ASP A 144 13.05 4.29 26.10
CA ASP A 144 13.27 4.20 27.54
C ASP A 144 12.66 5.41 28.28
N GLY A 145 12.84 6.62 27.74
CA GLY A 145 12.30 7.85 28.30
C GLY A 145 10.76 7.92 28.27
N THR A 146 10.15 7.53 27.16
CA THR A 146 8.68 7.51 27.06
C THR A 146 8.07 6.41 27.91
N ILE A 147 8.69 5.23 28.04
CA ILE A 147 8.24 4.20 29.00
C ILE A 147 8.28 4.72 30.44
N ALA A 148 9.36 5.41 30.84
CA ALA A 148 9.49 5.99 32.16
C ALA A 148 8.40 7.04 32.44
N TYR A 149 8.14 7.92 31.45
CA TYR A 149 7.09 8.92 31.53
C TYR A 149 5.70 8.27 31.63
N LEU A 150 5.38 7.33 30.75
CA LEU A 150 4.09 6.61 30.76
C LEU A 150 3.86 5.88 32.09
N ALA A 151 4.91 5.26 32.65
CA ALA A 151 4.82 4.61 33.97
C ALA A 151 4.49 5.58 35.10
N SER A 152 4.91 6.85 34.97
CA SER A 152 4.64 7.88 36.00
C SER A 152 3.19 8.39 35.96
N ILE A 153 2.55 8.39 34.77
CA ILE A 153 1.18 8.92 34.57
C ILE A 153 0.11 7.82 34.48
N HIS A 154 0.51 6.60 34.12
CA HIS A 154 -0.38 5.44 33.98
C HIS A 154 0.08 4.30 34.87
N PRO A 155 -0.24 4.30 36.16
CA PRO A 155 0.11 3.22 37.04
C PRO A 155 -0.52 1.90 36.63
N GLN A 156 0.09 0.80 37.07
CA GLN A 156 -0.45 -0.53 36.83
C GLN A 156 -1.83 -0.69 37.52
N ASN A 157 -2.81 -1.22 36.77
CA ASN A 157 -4.14 -1.48 37.33
C ASN A 157 -4.09 -2.63 38.36
N GLU A 158 -4.97 -2.62 39.38
CA GLU A 158 -4.98 -3.62 40.45
C GLU A 158 -5.03 -5.08 40.01
N ASN A 159 -5.66 -5.36 38.86
CA ASN A 159 -5.79 -6.71 38.28
C ASN A 159 -4.89 -6.94 37.05
N GLU A 160 -4.03 -6.00 36.68
CA GLU A 160 -3.14 -6.10 35.56
C GLU A 160 -1.87 -6.86 35.90
N ARG A 161 -1.54 -7.93 35.16
CA ARG A 161 -0.27 -8.66 35.34
C ARG A 161 0.91 -7.79 34.92
N ASP A 162 2.04 -7.89 35.63
CA ASP A 162 3.27 -7.14 35.33
C ASP A 162 3.68 -7.21 33.85
N GLY A 163 3.60 -8.40 33.24
CA GLY A 163 3.92 -8.57 31.81
C GLY A 163 2.97 -7.84 30.88
N ALA A 164 1.67 -7.78 31.22
CA ALA A 164 0.67 -7.05 30.44
C ALA A 164 0.89 -5.53 30.55
N TYR A 165 1.16 -5.04 31.76
CA TYR A 165 1.51 -3.64 32.01
C TYR A 165 2.72 -3.19 31.20
N LYS A 166 3.85 -3.91 31.32
CA LYS A 166 5.07 -3.64 30.54
C LYS A 166 4.84 -3.68 29.03
N LEU A 167 4.01 -4.62 28.56
CA LEU A 167 3.68 -4.72 27.14
C LEU A 167 2.85 -3.54 26.67
N ARG A 168 1.90 -3.05 27.48
CA ARG A 168 1.06 -1.87 27.18
C ARG A 168 1.94 -0.62 27.05
N LEU A 169 2.78 -0.32 28.02
CA LEU A 169 3.70 0.82 27.97
C LEU A 169 4.65 0.74 26.76
N ARG A 170 5.21 -0.44 26.52
CA ARG A 170 6.11 -0.66 25.40
C ARG A 170 5.42 -0.44 24.05
N ARG A 171 4.19 -0.89 23.87
CA ARG A 171 3.43 -0.69 22.62
C ARG A 171 3.20 0.78 22.32
N GLU A 172 2.77 1.55 23.30
CA GLU A 172 2.53 2.98 23.16
C GLU A 172 3.83 3.73 22.86
N SER A 173 4.90 3.40 23.58
CA SER A 173 6.23 3.94 23.38
C SER A 173 6.77 3.60 21.98
N THR A 174 6.74 2.34 21.56
CA THR A 174 7.28 1.93 20.24
C THR A 174 6.48 2.51 19.09
N ASP A 175 5.15 2.64 19.22
CA ASP A 175 4.31 3.28 18.19
C ASP A 175 4.67 4.75 17.98
N THR A 176 5.07 5.45 19.04
CA THR A 176 5.55 6.83 19.01
C THR A 176 6.99 6.93 18.54
N CYS A 177 7.90 6.19 19.17
CA CYS A 177 9.34 6.35 18.94
C CYS A 177 9.82 5.85 17.56
N ARG A 178 9.04 4.98 16.88
CA ARG A 178 9.37 4.52 15.52
C ARG A 178 9.52 5.65 14.50
N PHE A 179 9.06 6.86 14.83
CA PHE A 179 9.15 8.02 13.97
C PHE A 179 10.59 8.42 13.64
N VAL A 180 11.55 8.17 14.51
CA VAL A 180 12.97 8.45 14.23
C VAL A 180 13.66 7.36 13.40
N LEU A 181 13.02 6.20 13.18
CA LEU A 181 13.62 5.13 12.41
C LEU A 181 13.73 5.54 10.92
N PRO A 182 14.90 5.36 10.29
CA PRO A 182 15.11 5.71 8.89
C PRO A 182 14.45 4.70 7.94
N ALA A 183 14.26 5.10 6.69
CA ALA A 183 13.74 4.24 5.63
C ALA A 183 14.67 3.05 5.32
N SER A 184 15.94 3.12 5.71
CA SER A 184 16.89 2.00 5.68
C SER A 184 16.62 0.93 6.74
N ALA A 185 15.79 1.19 7.77
CA ALA A 185 15.52 0.21 8.82
C ALA A 185 15.01 -1.10 8.23
N LEU A 186 15.60 -2.23 8.67
CA LEU A 186 15.29 -3.56 8.15
C LEU A 186 13.91 -4.04 8.61
N THR A 187 13.27 -4.77 7.72
CA THR A 187 11.97 -5.41 7.95
C THR A 187 11.94 -6.80 7.30
N ASN A 188 10.91 -7.58 7.67
CA ASN A 188 10.59 -8.83 7.00
C ASN A 188 9.19 -8.72 6.43
N VAL A 189 8.94 -9.29 5.26
CA VAL A 189 7.63 -9.27 4.62
C VAL A 189 7.29 -10.62 4.00
N GLY A 190 6.12 -11.15 4.34
CA GLY A 190 5.50 -12.26 3.63
C GLY A 190 4.73 -11.72 2.42
N VAL A 191 4.96 -12.32 1.26
CA VAL A 191 4.40 -11.89 -0.03
C VAL A 191 3.61 -13.03 -0.65
N THR A 192 2.41 -12.75 -1.11
CA THR A 192 1.61 -13.66 -1.95
C THR A 192 1.16 -12.92 -3.20
N MET A 193 1.53 -13.44 -4.36
CA MET A 193 1.15 -12.88 -5.66
C MET A 193 0.79 -13.99 -6.64
N ASN A 194 -0.08 -13.68 -7.60
CA ASN A 194 -0.12 -14.48 -8.81
C ASN A 194 1.10 -14.17 -9.70
N THR A 195 1.44 -15.10 -10.59
CA THR A 195 2.68 -15.02 -11.38
C THR A 195 2.68 -13.83 -12.34
N ARG A 196 1.53 -13.39 -12.86
CA ARG A 196 1.43 -12.17 -13.68
C ARG A 196 1.82 -10.92 -12.90
N THR A 197 1.32 -10.79 -11.67
CA THR A 197 1.68 -9.68 -10.78
C THR A 197 3.14 -9.74 -10.37
N LEU A 198 3.64 -10.95 -10.11
CA LEU A 198 5.03 -11.18 -9.73
C LEU A 198 6.00 -10.85 -10.87
N GLU A 199 5.68 -11.25 -12.11
CA GLU A 199 6.47 -10.88 -13.30
C GLU A 199 6.61 -9.36 -13.41
N HIS A 200 5.50 -8.63 -13.25
CA HIS A 200 5.51 -7.17 -13.25
C HIS A 200 6.34 -6.59 -12.08
N ALA A 201 6.23 -7.14 -10.88
CA ALA A 201 7.00 -6.72 -9.71
C ALA A 201 8.51 -6.93 -9.93
N ILE A 202 8.92 -8.08 -10.46
CA ILE A 202 10.32 -8.39 -10.79
C ILE A 202 10.85 -7.38 -11.82
N ARG A 203 10.13 -7.12 -12.91
CA ARG A 203 10.55 -6.14 -13.93
C ARG A 203 10.75 -4.75 -13.36
N LYS A 204 9.82 -4.30 -12.49
CA LYS A 204 9.89 -3.01 -11.81
C LYS A 204 11.12 -2.91 -10.89
N LEU A 205 11.41 -3.96 -10.12
CA LEU A 205 12.58 -4.05 -9.24
C LEU A 205 13.88 -4.06 -10.03
N LEU A 206 14.00 -4.89 -11.08
CA LEU A 206 15.18 -4.97 -11.94
C LEU A 206 15.46 -3.65 -12.68
N SER A 207 14.44 -2.81 -12.90
CA SER A 207 14.57 -1.51 -13.58
C SER A 207 14.76 -0.34 -12.60
N SER A 208 15.07 -0.62 -11.35
CA SER A 208 15.37 0.40 -10.35
C SER A 208 16.80 0.92 -10.46
N THR A 209 17.01 2.18 -10.07
CA THR A 209 18.33 2.77 -9.92
C THR A 209 19.04 2.30 -8.64
N LEU A 210 18.30 1.76 -7.64
CA LEU A 210 18.85 1.23 -6.39
C LEU A 210 19.26 -0.24 -6.53
N LYS A 211 20.49 -0.53 -6.13
CA LYS A 211 21.06 -1.89 -6.21
C LYS A 211 20.32 -2.88 -5.31
N GLU A 212 19.89 -2.46 -4.12
CA GLU A 212 19.05 -3.31 -3.25
C GLU A 212 17.80 -3.79 -3.96
N GLU A 213 17.07 -2.88 -4.63
CA GLU A 213 15.85 -3.22 -5.34
C GLU A 213 16.13 -4.16 -6.53
N ARG A 214 17.23 -3.93 -7.28
CA ARG A 214 17.62 -4.84 -8.37
C ARG A 214 17.99 -6.22 -7.86
N THR A 215 18.78 -6.30 -6.79
CA THR A 215 19.14 -7.58 -6.15
C THR A 215 17.90 -8.31 -5.66
N LEU A 216 16.97 -7.60 -5.02
CA LEU A 216 15.69 -8.17 -4.62
C LEU A 216 14.91 -8.72 -5.82
N GLY A 217 14.90 -8.01 -6.96
CA GLY A 217 14.29 -8.46 -8.22
C GLY A 217 14.92 -9.74 -8.78
N GLU A 218 16.26 -9.84 -8.72
CA GLU A 218 17.01 -11.05 -9.11
C GLU A 218 16.65 -12.24 -8.20
N GLU A 219 16.65 -12.04 -6.88
CA GLU A 219 16.28 -13.07 -5.91
C GLU A 219 14.84 -13.53 -6.09
N PHE A 220 13.91 -12.62 -6.30
CA PHE A 220 12.50 -12.96 -6.61
C PHE A 220 12.39 -13.81 -7.87
N LYS A 221 13.10 -13.44 -8.93
CA LYS A 221 13.12 -14.18 -10.19
C LYS A 221 13.67 -15.60 -10.01
N GLU A 222 14.80 -15.73 -9.31
CA GLU A 222 15.41 -17.05 -9.06
C GLU A 222 14.52 -17.97 -8.21
N GLN A 223 13.88 -17.43 -7.15
CA GLN A 223 12.96 -18.23 -6.35
C GLN A 223 11.69 -18.59 -7.11
N ALA A 224 11.13 -17.65 -7.86
CA ALA A 224 9.93 -17.89 -8.67
C ALA A 224 10.16 -18.94 -9.77
N LYS A 225 11.35 -19.02 -10.37
CA LYS A 225 11.72 -20.06 -11.35
C LYS A 225 11.62 -21.48 -10.79
N THR A 226 11.76 -21.67 -9.49
CA THR A 226 11.63 -22.99 -8.87
C THR A 226 10.18 -23.49 -8.87
N ILE A 227 9.21 -22.57 -9.02
CA ILE A 227 7.77 -22.86 -8.93
C ILE A 227 7.09 -22.69 -10.30
N THR A 228 7.40 -21.60 -11.01
CA THR A 228 6.82 -21.25 -12.33
C THR A 228 7.91 -20.88 -13.33
N PRO A 229 8.75 -21.87 -13.74
CA PRO A 229 9.95 -21.63 -14.56
C PRO A 229 9.64 -20.99 -15.93
N THR A 230 8.50 -21.29 -16.51
CA THR A 230 8.11 -20.78 -17.83
C THR A 230 7.56 -19.36 -17.72
N LEU A 231 6.65 -19.12 -16.77
CA LEU A 231 5.90 -17.87 -16.67
C LEU A 231 6.75 -16.66 -16.26
N VAL A 232 7.82 -16.85 -15.46
CA VAL A 232 8.72 -15.76 -15.03
C VAL A 232 9.97 -15.61 -15.89
N ARG A 233 10.13 -16.42 -16.95
CA ARG A 233 11.34 -16.47 -17.79
C ARG A 233 11.72 -15.09 -18.34
N HIS A 234 10.74 -14.31 -18.82
CA HIS A 234 10.92 -13.02 -19.46
C HIS A 234 10.73 -11.82 -18.51
N ALA A 235 10.69 -12.07 -17.19
CA ALA A 235 10.73 -11.01 -16.20
C ALA A 235 12.16 -10.43 -16.15
N GLU A 236 12.43 -9.39 -16.94
CA GLU A 236 13.75 -8.79 -17.12
C GLU A 236 13.69 -7.28 -16.92
N HIS A 237 14.87 -6.65 -16.88
CA HIS A 237 15.01 -5.20 -16.92
C HIS A 237 14.21 -4.60 -18.08
N ASN A 238 13.64 -3.43 -17.85
CA ASN A 238 12.84 -2.72 -18.86
C ASN A 238 13.32 -1.27 -19.01
N ASP A 239 14.00 -1.01 -20.12
CA ASP A 239 14.56 0.31 -20.46
C ASP A 239 13.50 1.43 -20.41
N TYR A 240 12.25 1.14 -20.79
CA TYR A 240 11.18 2.13 -20.75
C TYR A 240 10.90 2.61 -19.31
N LEU A 241 10.91 1.71 -18.32
CA LEU A 241 10.67 2.07 -16.92
C LEU A 241 11.81 2.93 -16.35
N GLU A 242 13.05 2.66 -16.73
CA GLU A 242 14.21 3.42 -16.29
C GLU A 242 14.32 4.77 -17.01
N LEU A 243 14.32 4.75 -18.35
CA LEU A 243 14.53 5.95 -19.17
C LEU A 243 13.41 6.97 -19.04
N SER A 244 12.14 6.51 -18.96
CA SER A 244 11.01 7.44 -18.77
C SER A 244 11.05 8.13 -17.41
N ARG A 245 11.48 7.45 -16.35
CA ARG A 245 11.64 8.08 -15.03
C ARG A 245 12.73 9.15 -15.08
N SER A 246 13.91 8.83 -15.60
CA SER A 246 15.04 9.78 -15.70
C SER A 246 14.70 10.98 -16.58
N ALA A 247 13.99 10.76 -17.71
CA ALA A 247 13.55 11.84 -18.57
C ALA A 247 12.54 12.76 -17.88
N LEU A 248 11.60 12.21 -17.09
CA LEU A 248 10.63 13.02 -16.35
C LEU A 248 11.28 13.80 -15.20
N GLU A 249 12.25 13.24 -14.51
CA GLU A 249 13.05 13.94 -13.49
C GLU A 249 13.77 15.16 -14.11
N GLN A 250 14.40 14.99 -15.27
CA GLN A 250 15.05 16.07 -15.99
C GLN A 250 14.07 17.15 -16.44
N GLN A 251 12.91 16.76 -16.99
CA GLN A 251 11.88 17.72 -17.39
C GLN A 251 11.32 18.47 -16.17
N THR A 252 11.12 17.80 -15.05
CA THR A 252 10.66 18.43 -13.81
C THR A 252 11.66 19.48 -13.34
N ALA A 253 12.96 19.15 -13.33
CA ALA A 253 14.02 20.09 -12.96
C ALA A 253 14.12 21.31 -13.88
N ASN A 254 13.80 21.13 -15.18
CA ASN A 254 13.81 22.22 -16.16
C ASN A 254 12.57 23.13 -16.09
N LEU A 255 11.42 22.58 -15.73
CA LEU A 255 10.13 23.28 -15.83
C LEU A 255 9.63 23.86 -14.50
N LEU A 256 9.99 23.23 -13.38
CA LEU A 256 9.56 23.67 -12.07
C LEU A 256 10.70 24.34 -11.31
N PRO A 257 10.41 25.40 -10.52
CA PRO A 257 11.43 25.98 -9.66
C PRO A 257 11.91 24.96 -8.64
N SER A 258 13.17 25.02 -8.27
CA SER A 258 13.68 24.26 -7.13
C SER A 258 12.79 24.51 -5.91
N PRO A 259 12.45 23.48 -5.13
CA PRO A 259 11.66 23.68 -3.93
C PRO A 259 12.34 24.73 -3.04
N PRO A 260 11.58 25.62 -2.40
CA PRO A 260 12.17 26.55 -1.45
C PRO A 260 12.93 25.73 -0.40
N THR A 261 14.07 26.24 0.02
CA THR A 261 14.78 25.74 1.21
C THR A 261 13.92 26.13 2.42
N SER A 262 12.85 25.35 2.66
CA SER A 262 11.99 25.54 3.82
C SER A 262 12.72 25.01 5.05
N ASP A 263 12.57 25.68 6.17
CA ASP A 263 12.98 25.16 7.47
C ASP A 263 12.32 23.79 7.67
N PRO A 264 13.08 22.69 7.79
CA PRO A 264 12.53 21.35 7.98
C PRO A 264 11.95 21.09 9.37
N GLY A 265 11.50 22.16 10.06
CA GLY A 265 10.96 22.09 11.41
C GLY A 265 9.69 21.23 11.55
N PRO A 266 9.19 21.09 12.80
CA PRO A 266 7.98 20.32 13.07
C PRO A 266 6.76 20.88 12.35
N ARG A 267 5.97 20.00 11.70
CA ARG A 267 4.73 20.36 11.00
C ARG A 267 3.66 19.30 11.25
N SER A 268 2.40 19.67 11.08
CA SER A 268 1.27 18.76 11.14
C SER A 268 0.95 18.18 9.76
N VAL A 269 0.33 17.02 9.75
CA VAL A 269 -0.28 16.45 8.55
C VAL A 269 -1.39 17.37 8.03
N SER A 270 -1.57 17.42 6.73
CA SER A 270 -2.66 18.20 6.12
C SER A 270 -3.25 17.50 4.92
N THR A 271 -4.53 17.75 4.67
CA THR A 271 -5.28 17.22 3.54
C THR A 271 -5.96 18.35 2.79
N LEU A 272 -5.85 18.35 1.48
CA LEU A 272 -6.53 19.28 0.57
C LEU A 272 -7.42 18.47 -0.38
N LEU A 273 -8.68 18.87 -0.54
CA LEU A 273 -9.55 18.38 -1.62
C LEU A 273 -9.25 19.20 -2.87
N VAL A 274 -8.57 18.60 -3.83
CA VAL A 274 -8.10 19.25 -5.07
C VAL A 274 -9.19 19.32 -6.11
N ASP A 275 -9.97 18.24 -6.24
CA ASP A 275 -11.04 18.10 -7.23
C ASP A 275 -12.08 17.09 -6.76
N TYR A 276 -13.33 17.25 -7.23
CA TYR A 276 -14.44 16.34 -6.95
C TYR A 276 -15.55 16.48 -7.98
N ASP A 277 -16.40 15.46 -8.10
CA ASP A 277 -17.57 15.49 -8.98
C ASP A 277 -18.63 16.49 -8.48
N HIS A 278 -18.79 17.62 -9.13
CA HIS A 278 -19.78 18.65 -8.74
C HIS A 278 -21.23 18.17 -8.82
N ASP A 279 -21.53 17.25 -9.75
CA ASP A 279 -22.86 16.63 -9.94
C ASP A 279 -22.96 15.26 -9.26
N ALA A 280 -22.17 14.99 -8.21
CA ALA A 280 -22.04 13.67 -7.57
C ALA A 280 -23.37 13.07 -7.15
N GLN A 281 -24.31 13.85 -6.60
CA GLN A 281 -25.60 13.36 -6.18
C GLN A 281 -26.44 12.89 -7.37
N THR A 282 -26.52 13.66 -8.46
CA THR A 282 -27.21 13.28 -9.70
C THR A 282 -26.54 12.05 -10.33
N ARG A 283 -25.21 11.99 -10.33
CA ARG A 283 -24.43 10.88 -10.87
C ARG A 283 -24.71 9.58 -10.10
N LEU A 284 -24.72 9.65 -8.75
CA LEU A 284 -25.05 8.48 -7.94
C LEU A 284 -26.48 8.01 -8.18
N VAL A 285 -27.45 8.92 -8.20
CA VAL A 285 -28.86 8.59 -8.48
C VAL A 285 -28.99 7.93 -9.86
N SER A 286 -28.33 8.50 -10.87
CA SER A 286 -28.31 7.91 -12.23
C SER A 286 -27.76 6.49 -12.22
N ALA A 287 -26.62 6.28 -11.56
CA ALA A 287 -25.98 4.97 -11.46
C ALA A 287 -26.88 3.94 -10.76
N LEU A 288 -27.52 4.32 -9.64
CA LEU A 288 -28.43 3.48 -8.88
C LEU A 288 -29.68 3.07 -9.69
N LEU A 289 -30.23 3.97 -10.48
CA LEU A 289 -31.39 3.72 -11.30
C LEU A 289 -31.03 2.95 -12.58
N TYR A 290 -29.87 3.20 -13.18
CA TYR A 290 -29.44 2.67 -14.48
C TYR A 290 -29.54 1.14 -14.57
N ARG A 291 -29.15 0.44 -13.49
CA ARG A 291 -29.16 -1.03 -13.46
C ARG A 291 -30.51 -1.64 -13.79
N ASN A 292 -31.59 -0.95 -13.47
CA ASN A 292 -32.99 -1.43 -13.64
C ASN A 292 -33.78 -0.64 -14.68
N ALA A 293 -33.17 0.38 -15.32
CA ALA A 293 -33.89 1.34 -16.15
C ALA A 293 -34.25 0.82 -17.55
N HIS A 294 -33.49 -0.16 -18.09
CA HIS A 294 -33.63 -0.63 -19.49
C HIS A 294 -33.64 0.52 -20.54
N ALA A 295 -32.92 1.62 -20.25
CA ALA A 295 -32.85 2.83 -21.06
C ALA A 295 -31.38 3.26 -21.26
N PRO A 296 -31.06 4.05 -22.31
CA PRO A 296 -29.75 4.66 -22.46
C PRO A 296 -29.35 5.50 -21.23
N TYR A 297 -28.05 5.59 -20.94
CA TYR A 297 -27.55 6.32 -19.78
C TYR A 297 -27.96 7.79 -19.79
N ASP A 298 -27.93 8.45 -20.96
CA ASP A 298 -28.32 9.87 -21.09
C ASP A 298 -29.78 10.12 -20.70
N ASP A 299 -30.68 9.19 -21.01
CA ASP A 299 -32.08 9.30 -20.63
C ASP A 299 -32.23 9.17 -19.11
N VAL A 300 -31.53 8.20 -18.49
CA VAL A 300 -31.53 8.02 -17.04
C VAL A 300 -30.91 9.22 -16.32
N TRP A 301 -29.83 9.76 -16.87
CA TRP A 301 -29.18 10.98 -16.35
C TRP A 301 -30.13 12.17 -16.37
N ASN A 302 -30.80 12.41 -17.51
CA ASN A 302 -31.75 13.51 -17.65
C ASN A 302 -32.92 13.38 -16.69
N GLN A 303 -33.45 12.15 -16.51
CA GLN A 303 -34.47 11.86 -15.52
C GLN A 303 -34.02 12.10 -14.08
N ALA A 304 -32.81 11.59 -13.73
CA ALA A 304 -32.21 11.80 -12.40
C ALA A 304 -32.02 13.29 -12.10
N LYS A 305 -31.56 14.07 -13.08
CA LYS A 305 -31.36 15.53 -12.97
C LYS A 305 -32.71 16.27 -12.83
N ALA A 306 -33.77 15.76 -13.40
CA ALA A 306 -35.12 16.35 -13.29
C ALA A 306 -35.81 16.03 -11.95
N LEU A 307 -35.30 15.06 -11.18
CA LEU A 307 -35.87 14.75 -9.86
C LEU A 307 -35.63 15.90 -8.88
N SER A 308 -36.59 16.12 -8.00
CA SER A 308 -36.40 17.03 -6.86
C SER A 308 -35.36 16.52 -5.90
N PRO A 309 -34.70 17.38 -5.11
CA PRO A 309 -33.71 16.96 -4.10
C PRO A 309 -34.25 15.84 -3.17
N ALA A 310 -35.50 15.92 -2.75
CA ALA A 310 -36.11 14.91 -1.89
C ALA A 310 -36.30 13.55 -2.59
N GLN A 311 -36.59 13.56 -3.90
CA GLN A 311 -36.65 12.32 -4.67
C GLN A 311 -35.29 11.70 -4.89
N GLN A 312 -34.27 12.51 -5.17
CA GLN A 312 -32.89 12.04 -5.26
C GLN A 312 -32.42 11.45 -3.92
N GLU A 313 -32.69 12.13 -2.80
CA GLU A 313 -32.39 11.61 -1.46
C GLU A 313 -33.10 10.29 -1.20
N ALA A 314 -34.36 10.15 -1.57
CA ALA A 314 -35.10 8.90 -1.40
C ALA A 314 -34.50 7.70 -2.17
N VAL A 315 -33.95 7.93 -3.37
CA VAL A 315 -33.21 6.89 -4.12
C VAL A 315 -31.91 6.49 -3.39
N ILE A 316 -31.18 7.46 -2.86
CA ILE A 316 -29.94 7.19 -2.11
C ILE A 316 -30.24 6.46 -0.80
N ILE A 317 -31.28 6.85 -0.06
CA ILE A 317 -31.77 6.17 1.14
C ILE A 317 -32.09 4.70 0.81
N ALA A 318 -32.84 4.45 -0.24
CA ALA A 318 -33.23 3.08 -0.64
C ALA A 318 -32.01 2.17 -0.88
N ALA A 319 -30.88 2.73 -1.31
CA ALA A 319 -29.65 1.99 -1.57
C ALA A 319 -28.76 1.80 -0.32
N LEU A 320 -28.78 2.74 0.64
CA LEU A 320 -27.77 2.82 1.70
C LEU A 320 -28.33 2.73 3.13
N ASP A 321 -29.64 2.88 3.37
CA ASP A 321 -30.21 2.93 4.72
C ASP A 321 -30.03 1.62 5.52
N ASN A 322 -29.96 0.49 4.82
CA ASN A 322 -29.75 -0.82 5.43
C ASN A 322 -28.27 -1.24 5.54
N LEU A 323 -27.33 -0.32 5.26
CA LEU A 323 -25.88 -0.61 5.30
C LEU A 323 -25.43 -0.86 6.74
N GLY A 324 -25.08 -2.10 7.06
CA GLY A 324 -24.56 -2.49 8.38
C GLY A 324 -23.08 -2.13 8.58
N PRO A 325 -22.55 -2.27 9.82
CA PRO A 325 -21.17 -1.92 10.14
C PRO A 325 -20.12 -2.70 9.35
N HIS A 326 -20.43 -3.94 8.96
CA HIS A 326 -19.53 -4.83 8.22
C HIS A 326 -19.80 -4.89 6.73
N ASP A 327 -20.87 -4.23 6.26
CA ASP A 327 -21.21 -4.24 4.86
C ASP A 327 -20.35 -3.29 4.04
N SER A 328 -20.12 -3.67 2.78
CA SER A 328 -19.58 -2.79 1.77
C SER A 328 -20.71 -2.12 1.02
N PRO A 329 -20.68 -0.81 0.78
CA PRO A 329 -21.69 -0.13 0.00
C PRO A 329 -21.78 -0.67 -1.42
N VAL A 330 -22.91 -0.45 -2.06
CA VAL A 330 -23.16 -0.87 -3.44
C VAL A 330 -22.14 -0.29 -4.41
N ARG A 331 -21.88 -1.01 -5.49
CA ARG A 331 -20.79 -0.70 -6.43
C ARG A 331 -21.00 0.61 -7.19
N GLU A 332 -22.20 1.08 -7.29
CA GLU A 332 -22.59 2.33 -7.96
C GLU A 332 -21.87 3.56 -7.35
N LEU A 333 -21.47 3.48 -6.08
CA LEU A 333 -20.64 4.52 -5.44
C LEU A 333 -19.24 4.69 -6.11
N GLU A 334 -18.78 3.71 -6.88
CA GLU A 334 -17.53 3.81 -7.65
C GLU A 334 -17.62 4.85 -8.79
N GLN A 335 -18.81 5.34 -9.12
CA GLN A 335 -19.02 6.36 -10.15
C GLN A 335 -18.72 7.80 -9.70
N ILE A 336 -18.50 8.02 -8.40
CA ILE A 336 -18.20 9.35 -7.84
C ILE A 336 -16.73 9.36 -7.37
N GLU A 337 -15.99 10.39 -7.75
CA GLU A 337 -14.56 10.48 -7.48
C GLU A 337 -14.17 11.78 -6.77
N TYR A 338 -13.10 11.66 -5.97
CA TYR A 338 -12.46 12.76 -5.24
C TYR A 338 -10.96 12.69 -5.46
N THR A 339 -10.34 13.83 -5.71
CA THR A 339 -8.88 13.97 -5.77
C THR A 339 -8.41 14.73 -4.55
N PHE A 340 -7.52 14.12 -3.77
CA PHE A 340 -6.91 14.74 -2.59
C PHE A 340 -5.42 14.92 -2.80
N GLU A 341 -4.85 15.96 -2.19
CA GLU A 341 -3.44 16.04 -1.87
C GLU A 341 -3.27 15.89 -0.36
N TYR A 342 -2.45 14.96 0.05
CA TYR A 342 -2.04 14.77 1.43
C TYR A 342 -0.60 15.21 1.62
N LEU A 343 -0.34 15.94 2.71
CA LEU A 343 0.99 16.05 3.31
C LEU A 343 0.97 15.18 4.55
N MET A 344 1.59 14.00 4.48
CA MET A 344 1.58 13.01 5.55
C MET A 344 2.98 12.46 5.81
N ASP A 345 3.24 12.00 7.03
CA ASP A 345 4.50 11.37 7.37
C ASP A 345 4.67 10.01 6.66
N TYR A 346 5.93 9.59 6.48
CA TYR A 346 6.23 8.35 5.79
C TYR A 346 5.64 7.12 6.50
N GLY A 347 5.54 7.15 7.84
CA GLY A 347 4.87 6.10 8.59
C GLY A 347 3.38 5.97 8.26
N ALA A 348 2.65 7.09 8.18
CA ALA A 348 1.25 7.13 7.76
C ALA A 348 1.06 6.71 6.31
N TYR A 349 1.94 7.16 5.40
CA TYR A 349 1.89 6.76 4.00
C TYR A 349 1.96 5.25 3.81
N ARG A 350 2.75 4.53 4.58
CA ARG A 350 2.84 3.07 4.51
C ARG A 350 1.55 2.36 4.93
N GLU A 351 0.74 2.97 5.78
CA GLU A 351 -0.61 2.50 6.08
C GLU A 351 -1.63 2.93 5.02
N PHE A 352 -1.46 4.12 4.44
CA PHE A 352 -2.30 4.69 3.40
C PHE A 352 -2.27 3.88 2.10
N LYS A 353 -1.10 3.50 1.62
CA LYS A 353 -0.93 2.72 0.37
C LYS A 353 -1.56 1.32 0.41
N ARG A 354 -1.93 0.81 1.58
CA ARG A 354 -2.66 -0.48 1.72
C ARG A 354 -4.10 -0.42 1.19
N HIS A 355 -4.62 0.77 0.96
CA HIS A 355 -5.91 1.01 0.34
C HIS A 355 -5.78 0.90 -1.19
N ARG A 356 -6.11 -0.30 -1.74
CA ARG A 356 -5.75 -0.69 -3.11
C ARG A 356 -6.67 -0.13 -4.19
N MET A 357 -7.88 0.30 -3.82
CA MET A 357 -8.89 0.78 -4.78
C MET A 357 -8.80 2.29 -5.03
N GLN A 358 -7.63 2.86 -4.79
CA GLN A 358 -7.27 4.24 -5.11
C GLN A 358 -6.13 4.29 -6.11
N SER A 359 -5.98 5.42 -6.80
CA SER A 359 -4.79 5.75 -7.59
C SER A 359 -4.02 6.83 -6.85
N TYR A 360 -2.78 6.54 -6.43
CA TYR A 360 -1.95 7.48 -5.69
C TYR A 360 -0.61 7.71 -6.38
N LEU A 361 -0.12 8.94 -6.26
CA LEU A 361 1.15 9.43 -6.82
C LEU A 361 1.94 10.10 -5.68
N PRO A 362 2.83 9.37 -4.99
CA PRO A 362 3.68 9.96 -3.98
C PRO A 362 4.87 10.69 -4.63
N GLN A 363 5.26 11.82 -4.08
CA GLN A 363 6.57 12.39 -4.37
C GLN A 363 7.68 11.53 -3.77
N GLN A 364 8.93 11.72 -4.18
CA GLN A 364 10.10 11.07 -3.59
C GLN A 364 10.20 11.39 -2.09
N LEU A 365 10.81 10.50 -1.32
CA LEU A 365 11.07 10.77 0.10
C LEU A 365 12.09 11.90 0.25
N THR A 366 11.80 12.82 1.15
CA THR A 366 12.63 14.01 1.37
C THR A 366 12.55 14.48 2.82
N VAL A 367 13.48 15.32 3.22
CA VAL A 367 13.47 16.01 4.53
C VAL A 367 12.95 17.45 4.43
N VAL A 368 12.76 17.98 3.21
CA VAL A 368 12.45 19.41 3.01
C VAL A 368 11.01 19.81 3.33
N GLU A 369 10.10 18.86 3.47
CA GLU A 369 8.72 19.13 3.87
C GLU A 369 8.55 19.22 5.40
N GLY A 370 9.61 19.04 6.17
CA GLY A 370 9.58 18.97 7.62
C GLY A 370 9.15 17.59 8.14
N TYR A 371 8.81 17.52 9.40
CA TYR A 371 8.51 16.26 10.09
C TYR A 371 7.42 16.44 11.15
N VAL A 372 6.78 15.33 11.51
CA VAL A 372 5.82 15.28 12.63
C VAL A 372 6.58 15.07 13.94
N GLU A 373 6.30 15.89 14.94
CA GLU A 373 6.73 15.65 16.32
C GLU A 373 5.56 15.06 17.11
N PRO A 374 5.66 13.78 17.56
CA PRO A 374 4.55 13.12 18.26
C PRO A 374 4.21 13.78 19.59
N PRO A 375 2.92 13.88 19.97
CA PRO A 375 2.52 14.49 21.25
C PRO A 375 3.22 13.87 22.46
N LEU A 376 3.34 12.54 22.53
CA LEU A 376 4.00 11.85 23.64
C LEU A 376 5.50 12.24 23.79
N ILE A 377 6.19 12.57 22.70
CA ILE A 377 7.57 13.09 22.76
C ILE A 377 7.60 14.45 23.44
N VAL A 378 6.65 15.32 23.11
CA VAL A 378 6.53 16.65 23.73
C VAL A 378 6.18 16.53 25.22
N GLU A 379 5.19 15.74 25.55
CA GLU A 379 4.70 15.51 26.92
C GLU A 379 5.76 14.88 27.82
N SER A 380 6.58 13.98 27.29
CA SER A 380 7.68 13.35 28.02
C SER A 380 8.93 14.23 28.16
N GLY A 381 8.94 15.44 27.57
CA GLY A 381 10.09 16.35 27.63
C GLY A 381 11.27 15.93 26.76
N LEU A 382 11.05 15.05 25.76
CA LEU A 382 12.10 14.49 24.90
C LEU A 382 12.25 15.20 23.56
N SER A 383 11.59 16.34 23.37
CA SER A 383 11.60 17.13 22.12
C SER A 383 13.01 17.47 21.62
N THR A 384 13.92 17.87 22.50
CA THR A 384 15.31 18.22 22.11
C THR A 384 16.02 17.01 21.49
N THR A 385 15.97 15.85 22.15
CA THR A 385 16.57 14.60 21.67
C THR A 385 15.95 14.15 20.35
N TYR A 386 14.64 14.34 20.20
CA TYR A 386 13.93 14.01 18.96
C TYR A 386 14.36 14.91 17.79
N ARG A 387 14.43 16.22 18.01
CA ARG A 387 14.84 17.20 16.98
C ARG A 387 16.28 17.03 16.54
N GLU A 388 17.21 16.74 17.48
CA GLU A 388 18.58 16.38 17.15
C GLU A 388 18.67 15.19 16.20
N ALA A 389 17.78 14.20 16.35
CA ALA A 389 17.71 13.07 15.40
C ALA A 389 17.21 13.51 14.01
N MET A 390 16.24 14.43 13.94
CA MET A 390 15.78 14.96 12.66
C MET A 390 16.88 15.75 11.94
N ASP A 391 17.65 16.55 12.68
CA ASP A 391 18.81 17.30 12.15
C ASP A 391 19.88 16.33 11.60
N VAL A 392 20.19 15.25 12.32
CA VAL A 392 21.12 14.20 11.84
C VAL A 392 20.65 13.56 10.55
N SER A 393 19.35 13.27 10.45
CA SER A 393 18.73 12.74 9.22
C SER A 393 18.84 13.72 8.06
N ALA A 394 18.53 15.01 8.31
CA ALA A 394 18.58 16.06 7.30
C ALA A 394 20.01 16.32 6.79
N ASP A 395 20.99 16.34 7.68
CA ASP A 395 22.41 16.50 7.32
C ASP A 395 22.92 15.33 6.47
N ALA A 396 22.57 14.10 6.84
CA ALA A 396 22.93 12.92 6.06
C ALA A 396 22.22 12.92 4.69
N TYR A 397 20.93 13.26 4.65
CA TYR A 397 20.18 13.41 3.42
C TYR A 397 20.85 14.43 2.46
N ALA A 398 21.19 15.61 2.95
CA ALA A 398 21.82 16.65 2.14
C ALA A 398 23.17 16.19 1.53
N ARG A 399 23.97 15.46 2.29
CA ARG A 399 25.27 14.93 1.80
C ARG A 399 25.09 13.83 0.76
N LEU A 400 24.17 12.89 1.00
CA LEU A 400 23.90 11.79 0.07
C LEU A 400 23.17 12.25 -1.19
N SER A 401 22.32 13.28 -1.10
CA SER A 401 21.64 13.86 -2.26
C SER A 401 22.59 14.43 -3.31
N ALA A 402 23.77 14.88 -2.89
CA ALA A 402 24.83 15.34 -3.82
C ALA A 402 25.40 14.19 -4.67
N ILE A 403 25.29 12.95 -4.22
CA ILE A 403 25.70 11.75 -4.96
C ILE A 403 24.51 11.22 -5.75
N SER A 404 23.38 10.97 -5.07
CA SER A 404 22.15 10.51 -5.66
C SER A 404 20.95 10.83 -4.75
N PRO A 405 19.92 11.53 -5.24
CA PRO A 405 18.70 11.74 -4.48
C PRO A 405 18.05 10.44 -3.99
N ARG A 406 18.10 9.37 -4.79
CA ARG A 406 17.57 8.07 -4.40
C ARG A 406 18.32 7.40 -3.24
N LEU A 407 19.64 7.57 -3.16
CA LEU A 407 20.44 7.09 -2.02
C LEU A 407 20.11 7.87 -0.73
N ALA A 408 19.85 9.16 -0.86
CA ALA A 408 19.48 9.99 0.28
C ALA A 408 18.16 9.55 0.94
N GLU A 409 17.23 8.97 0.20
CA GLU A 409 15.95 8.47 0.73
C GLU A 409 16.13 7.45 1.86
N TYR A 410 17.23 6.68 1.88
CA TYR A 410 17.50 5.72 2.96
C TYR A 410 17.66 6.37 4.34
N THR A 411 18.04 7.65 4.39
CA THR A 411 18.22 8.39 5.66
C THR A 411 16.95 9.07 6.15
N VAL A 412 15.94 9.20 5.30
CA VAL A 412 14.67 9.86 5.62
C VAL A 412 13.94 9.03 6.69
N THR A 413 13.53 9.69 7.79
CA THR A 413 12.86 9.00 8.89
C THR A 413 11.35 8.83 8.65
N HIS A 414 10.71 7.95 9.40
CA HIS A 414 9.25 7.80 9.34
C HIS A 414 8.48 9.07 9.73
N ALA A 415 9.12 10.00 10.44
CA ALA A 415 8.53 11.28 10.83
C ALA A 415 8.42 12.26 9.67
N HIS A 416 9.31 12.18 8.68
CA HIS A 416 9.36 13.15 7.60
C HIS A 416 8.13 13.10 6.73
N LEU A 417 7.67 14.30 6.37
CA LEU A 417 6.46 14.50 5.59
C LEU A 417 6.71 14.28 4.09
N ARG A 418 5.69 13.80 3.44
CA ARG A 418 5.67 13.46 2.01
C ARG A 418 4.36 13.92 1.39
N ARG A 419 4.41 14.52 0.21
CA ARG A 419 3.21 14.84 -0.57
C ARG A 419 2.73 13.63 -1.36
N VAL A 420 1.43 13.42 -1.34
CA VAL A 420 0.77 12.32 -2.07
C VAL A 420 -0.51 12.84 -2.68
N VAL A 421 -0.58 12.87 -4.00
CA VAL A 421 -1.86 13.07 -4.69
C VAL A 421 -2.54 11.73 -4.86
N THR A 422 -3.83 11.66 -4.55
CA THR A 422 -4.62 10.45 -4.74
C THR A 422 -5.98 10.74 -5.33
N ARG A 423 -6.48 9.79 -6.12
CA ARG A 423 -7.86 9.76 -6.60
C ARG A 423 -8.57 8.54 -6.01
N MET A 424 -9.66 8.79 -5.29
CA MET A 424 -10.49 7.77 -4.64
C MET A 424 -11.93 7.93 -5.11
N ASN A 425 -12.59 6.80 -5.41
CA ASN A 425 -14.03 6.82 -5.56
C ASN A 425 -14.73 6.83 -4.18
N LEU A 426 -16.01 7.19 -4.16
CA LEU A 426 -16.78 7.28 -2.92
C LEU A 426 -16.84 5.94 -2.17
N ARG A 427 -16.83 4.80 -2.86
CA ARG A 427 -16.85 3.47 -2.23
C ARG A 427 -15.55 3.21 -1.46
N GLU A 428 -14.40 3.60 -2.05
CA GLU A 428 -13.11 3.55 -1.35
C GLU A 428 -13.04 4.56 -0.20
N CYS A 429 -13.63 5.75 -0.34
CA CYS A 429 -13.76 6.71 0.75
C CYS A 429 -14.48 6.10 1.97
N TYR A 430 -15.59 5.37 1.75
CA TYR A 430 -16.29 4.63 2.83
C TYR A 430 -15.37 3.61 3.49
N HIS A 431 -14.61 2.85 2.72
CA HIS A 431 -13.66 1.86 3.24
C HIS A 431 -12.52 2.52 4.02
N PHE A 432 -11.89 3.54 3.43
CA PHE A 432 -10.78 4.27 4.02
C PHE A 432 -11.19 4.95 5.34
N PHE A 433 -12.28 5.70 5.33
CA PHE A 433 -12.76 6.41 6.53
C PHE A 433 -13.17 5.43 7.63
N LYS A 434 -13.92 4.36 7.32
CA LYS A 434 -14.29 3.32 8.30
C LYS A 434 -13.08 2.71 9.01
N LEU A 435 -11.94 2.58 8.35
CA LEU A 435 -10.74 1.96 8.93
C LEU A 435 -9.81 2.97 9.61
N ARG A 436 -9.72 4.20 9.06
CA ARG A 436 -8.64 5.11 9.44
C ARG A 436 -9.04 6.23 10.38
N VAL A 437 -10.33 6.53 10.54
CA VAL A 437 -10.78 7.47 11.58
C VAL A 437 -10.97 6.82 12.95
N GLN A 438 -10.75 5.51 13.07
CA GLN A 438 -10.93 4.76 14.32
C GLN A 438 -9.79 5.06 15.31
N PRO A 439 -10.05 4.98 16.63
CA PRO A 439 -9.02 5.19 17.65
C PRO A 439 -7.81 4.25 17.56
N GLU A 440 -7.98 3.04 17.02
CA GLU A 440 -6.92 2.06 16.83
C GLU A 440 -5.95 2.40 15.69
N ALA A 441 -6.34 3.29 14.77
CA ALA A 441 -5.46 3.80 13.74
C ALA A 441 -4.38 4.70 14.36
N HIS A 442 -3.18 4.67 13.78
CA HIS A 442 -2.13 5.58 14.21
C HIS A 442 -2.58 7.05 14.06
N PHE A 443 -2.19 7.91 15.00
CA PHE A 443 -2.78 9.25 15.12
C PHE A 443 -2.64 10.09 13.83
N THR A 444 -1.51 10.05 13.12
CA THR A 444 -1.30 10.86 11.91
C THR A 444 -2.17 10.41 10.73
N ILE A 445 -2.28 9.11 10.46
CA ILE A 445 -3.19 8.62 9.42
C ILE A 445 -4.66 8.86 9.79
N ARG A 446 -4.99 8.81 11.09
CA ARG A 446 -6.33 9.13 11.59
C ARG A 446 -6.66 10.59 11.34
N ASP A 447 -5.75 11.51 11.65
CA ASP A 447 -5.94 12.94 11.44
C ASP A 447 -6.09 13.26 9.94
N ALA A 448 -5.26 12.68 9.08
CA ALA A 448 -5.37 12.83 7.63
C ALA A 448 -6.70 12.29 7.08
N ALA A 449 -7.15 11.13 7.55
CA ALA A 449 -8.42 10.54 7.15
C ALA A 449 -9.63 11.34 7.66
N GLN A 450 -9.55 11.88 8.89
CA GLN A 450 -10.59 12.74 9.45
C GLN A 450 -10.75 14.02 8.64
N GLN A 451 -9.64 14.70 8.31
CA GLN A 451 -9.64 15.88 7.46
C GLN A 451 -10.27 15.58 6.09
N ALA A 452 -9.88 14.47 5.44
CA ALA A 452 -10.46 14.06 4.16
C ALA A 452 -11.98 13.81 4.26
N MET A 453 -12.42 13.12 5.31
CA MET A 453 -13.84 12.86 5.55
C MET A 453 -14.62 14.17 5.76
N ASP A 454 -14.07 15.12 6.51
CA ASP A 454 -14.73 16.41 6.77
C ASP A 454 -14.81 17.27 5.50
N LEU A 455 -13.79 17.24 4.64
CA LEU A 455 -13.81 17.88 3.33
C LEU A 455 -14.91 17.29 2.42
N VAL A 456 -15.05 15.95 2.35
CA VAL A 456 -16.13 15.33 1.58
C VAL A 456 -17.50 15.64 2.17
N LYS A 457 -17.64 15.63 3.50
CA LYS A 457 -18.89 16.06 4.17
C LYS A 457 -19.23 17.51 3.86
N GLY A 458 -18.24 18.38 3.71
CA GLY A 458 -18.43 19.79 3.37
C GLY A 458 -19.03 19.98 1.98
N VAL A 459 -18.62 19.17 1.00
CA VAL A 459 -19.12 19.28 -0.39
C VAL A 459 -20.31 18.36 -0.67
N HIS A 460 -20.38 17.17 -0.05
CA HIS A 460 -21.39 16.16 -0.29
C HIS A 460 -21.93 15.52 1.01
N PRO A 461 -22.59 16.30 1.89
CA PRO A 461 -23.01 15.81 3.21
C PRO A 461 -23.96 14.60 3.13
N LEU A 462 -24.87 14.55 2.15
CA LEU A 462 -25.80 13.45 1.96
C LEU A 462 -25.08 12.13 1.64
N LEU A 463 -24.01 12.18 0.84
CA LEU A 463 -23.31 10.98 0.38
C LEU A 463 -22.53 10.28 1.48
N LEU A 464 -22.19 10.96 2.58
CA LEU A 464 -21.55 10.36 3.76
C LEU A 464 -22.52 10.17 4.95
N LYS A 465 -23.81 10.51 4.81
CA LYS A 465 -24.81 10.37 5.89
C LYS A 465 -24.91 8.90 6.40
N PHE A 466 -24.67 7.93 5.53
CA PHE A 466 -24.85 6.51 5.81
C PHE A 466 -23.55 5.78 6.20
N ILE A 467 -22.46 6.51 6.39
CA ILE A 467 -21.21 5.91 6.84
C ILE A 467 -21.35 5.49 8.31
N ASN A 468 -21.43 4.19 8.55
CA ASN A 468 -21.45 3.62 9.90
C ASN A 468 -20.00 3.49 10.37
N LEU A 469 -19.50 4.48 11.11
CA LEU A 469 -18.24 4.36 11.82
C LEU A 469 -18.40 3.33 12.94
N ARG A 470 -17.46 2.40 13.09
CA ARG A 470 -17.46 1.48 14.22
C ARG A 470 -17.39 2.31 15.50
N GLN A 471 -18.30 2.10 16.41
CA GLN A 471 -18.16 2.60 17.77
C GLN A 471 -17.16 1.68 18.47
N GLY A 472 -16.01 2.23 18.88
CA GLY A 472 -14.96 1.51 19.61
C GLY A 472 -15.42 1.07 21.01
#